data_0f56e704a7fa51fe9f79b407eee85b83
#
_entry.id   0f56e704a7fa51fe9f79b407eee85b83
#
_cell.length_a   1.000
_cell.length_b   1.000
_cell.length_c   1.000
_cell.angle_alpha   90.00
_cell.angle_beta   90.00
_cell.angle_gamma   90.00
#
_symmetry.space_group_name_H-M   'P 1'
#
loop_
_entity.id
_entity.type
_entity.pdbx_description
1 polymer ?
#
loop_
_entity_poly.entity_id
_entity_poly.type
_entity_poly.pdbx_seq_one_letter_code
_entity_poly.pdbx_strand_id
1 'polypeptide(L)'
;MVDEPVSSGSLMALWCSIRTFAKHAEELGNQQPLEPIFFVKPNNCIQRSGPIQVSTHPGSVHHEIECVIKLGNDLAPEAIAVGLDLTDREAQSNLRAEQLPWSKGKCFRGSGVIGGFHTFTGQLDNLCNGDYSLKLTVNGESRQVANLSAMSITPQQQMDSLLNWAPIVAGDYLFTGTPSGVAELQVGDEINAVLIGKDGSVISQITAVCV
;
A
#
# COMPACT_ATOMS: atom_id res chain seq x y z
N MET A 1 29.86 5.53 28.92
CA MET A 1 29.29 6.00 27.63
C MET A 1 27.79 6.10 27.86
N VAL A 2 27.27 7.29 27.90
CA VAL A 2 25.83 7.53 28.09
C VAL A 2 25.25 7.49 26.69
N ASP A 3 24.36 6.53 26.43
CA ASP A 3 23.60 6.51 25.17
C ASP A 3 22.80 7.81 25.06
N GLU A 4 23.19 8.66 24.14
CA GLU A 4 22.34 9.81 23.78
C GLU A 4 21.00 9.24 23.24
N PRO A 5 19.85 9.77 23.72
CA PRO A 5 18.57 9.35 23.19
C PRO A 5 18.55 9.70 21.69
N VAL A 6 18.38 8.67 20.83
CA VAL A 6 18.09 8.85 19.42
C VAL A 6 16.93 9.86 19.35
N SER A 7 17.17 11.03 18.75
CA SER A 7 16.13 12.04 18.55
C SER A 7 14.91 11.36 17.92
N SER A 8 13.75 11.51 18.51
CA SER A 8 12.48 10.90 18.12
C SER A 8 11.95 11.48 16.79
N GLY A 9 12.73 11.36 15.74
CA GLY A 9 12.19 11.30 14.39
C GLY A 9 11.44 9.97 14.33
N SER A 10 10.11 10.04 14.30
CA SER A 10 9.21 8.90 14.31
C SER A 10 9.73 7.80 13.39
N LEU A 11 10.18 6.69 13.96
CA LEU A 11 10.59 5.47 13.24
C LEU A 11 9.32 4.75 12.76
N MET A 12 8.58 5.39 11.85
CA MET A 12 7.37 4.79 11.25
C MET A 12 7.76 3.73 10.23
N ALA A 13 7.02 2.65 10.22
CA ALA A 13 7.11 1.61 9.22
C ALA A 13 5.84 1.54 8.38
N LEU A 14 5.96 1.01 7.16
CA LEU A 14 4.84 0.65 6.31
C LEU A 14 4.71 -0.87 6.34
N TRP A 15 3.70 -1.36 7.03
CA TRP A 15 3.32 -2.77 7.05
C TRP A 15 2.44 -3.05 5.83
N CYS A 16 2.94 -3.83 4.89
CA CYS A 16 2.28 -4.05 3.61
C CYS A 16 1.75 -5.49 3.55
N SER A 17 0.43 -5.63 3.44
CA SER A 17 -0.23 -6.94 3.29
C SER A 17 -0.21 -7.39 1.84
N ILE A 18 -0.07 -8.69 1.61
CA ILE A 18 -0.12 -9.27 0.28
C ILE A 18 -1.29 -10.23 0.11
N ARG A 19 -1.79 -10.36 -1.14
CA ARG A 19 -2.83 -11.33 -1.53
C ARG A 19 -4.14 -11.18 -0.75
N THR A 20 -4.52 -9.96 -0.41
CA THR A 20 -5.74 -9.67 0.33
C THR A 20 -6.98 -9.58 -0.56
N PHE A 21 -6.81 -9.52 -1.88
CA PHE A 21 -7.88 -9.64 -2.87
C PHE A 21 -7.72 -10.96 -3.63
N ALA A 22 -8.72 -11.84 -3.57
CA ALA A 22 -8.67 -13.17 -4.19
C ALA A 22 -8.39 -13.11 -5.70
N LYS A 23 -9.05 -12.20 -6.43
CA LYS A 23 -8.84 -12.00 -7.88
C LYS A 23 -7.41 -11.60 -8.22
N HIS A 24 -6.76 -10.79 -7.39
CA HIS A 24 -5.35 -10.43 -7.61
C HIS A 24 -4.42 -11.62 -7.32
N ALA A 25 -4.71 -12.43 -6.31
CA ALA A 25 -3.94 -13.64 -6.04
C ALA A 25 -4.03 -14.61 -7.24
N GLU A 26 -5.20 -14.81 -7.82
CA GLU A 26 -5.43 -15.62 -9.02
C GLU A 26 -4.70 -15.08 -10.25
N GLU A 27 -4.75 -13.75 -10.50
CA GLU A 27 -4.06 -13.06 -11.60
C GLU A 27 -2.54 -13.38 -11.61
N LEU A 28 -1.94 -13.45 -10.43
CA LEU A 28 -0.51 -13.76 -10.26
C LEU A 28 -0.22 -15.26 -10.08
N GLY A 29 -1.20 -16.13 -10.29
CA GLY A 29 -1.07 -17.59 -10.15
C GLY A 29 -0.79 -18.05 -8.72
N ASN A 30 -1.22 -17.29 -7.72
CA ASN A 30 -1.01 -17.59 -6.31
C ASN A 30 -2.28 -18.16 -5.67
N GLN A 31 -2.10 -19.02 -4.68
CA GLN A 31 -3.18 -19.43 -3.80
C GLN A 31 -3.49 -18.32 -2.79
N GLN A 32 -4.77 -18.24 -2.39
CA GLN A 32 -5.20 -17.39 -1.29
C GLN A 32 -4.58 -17.90 0.01
N PRO A 33 -3.86 -17.06 0.78
CA PRO A 33 -3.32 -17.48 2.05
C PRO A 33 -4.44 -17.65 3.10
N LEU A 34 -4.21 -18.53 4.08
CA LEU A 34 -5.12 -18.73 5.21
C LEU A 34 -5.00 -17.63 6.26
N GLU A 35 -3.85 -16.99 6.33
CA GLU A 35 -3.51 -15.93 7.29
C GLU A 35 -2.93 -14.73 6.56
N PRO A 36 -3.05 -13.50 7.12
CA PRO A 36 -2.41 -12.33 6.57
C PRO A 36 -0.88 -12.50 6.47
N ILE A 37 -0.32 -12.13 5.32
CA ILE A 37 1.14 -12.17 5.08
C ILE A 37 1.60 -10.74 4.85
N PHE A 38 2.72 -10.38 5.49
CA PHE A 38 3.26 -9.03 5.46
C PHE A 38 4.72 -8.98 5.00
N PHE A 39 5.08 -7.85 4.44
CA PHE A 39 6.44 -7.36 4.37
C PHE A 39 6.46 -5.92 4.88
N VAL A 40 7.65 -5.37 5.13
CA VAL A 40 7.81 -4.03 5.68
C VAL A 40 8.61 -3.17 4.72
N LYS A 41 8.11 -1.95 4.46
CA LYS A 41 8.90 -0.86 3.87
C LYS A 41 9.32 0.10 4.99
N PRO A 42 10.60 0.51 5.03
CA PRO A 42 11.03 1.55 5.95
C PRO A 42 10.46 2.92 5.55
N ASN A 43 10.36 3.85 6.48
CA ASN A 43 9.76 5.17 6.27
C ASN A 43 10.42 6.00 5.16
N ASN A 44 11.71 5.78 4.88
CA ASN A 44 12.43 6.45 3.80
C ASN A 44 12.02 6.00 2.39
N CYS A 45 11.14 4.99 2.28
CA CYS A 45 10.45 4.66 1.03
C CYS A 45 9.26 5.58 0.75
N ILE A 46 8.80 6.37 1.72
CA ILE A 46 7.60 7.20 1.58
C ILE A 46 7.85 8.38 0.65
N GLN A 47 6.90 8.60 -0.26
CA GLN A 47 6.75 9.80 -1.07
C GLN A 47 5.34 10.35 -0.89
N ARG A 48 5.22 11.67 -0.66
CA ARG A 48 3.93 12.35 -0.47
C ARG A 48 3.49 13.18 -1.68
N SER A 49 4.44 13.53 -2.52
CA SER A 49 4.21 14.39 -3.69
C SER A 49 5.37 14.28 -4.69
N GLY A 50 5.19 14.86 -5.86
CA GLY A 50 6.20 14.89 -6.92
C GLY A 50 6.08 13.71 -7.88
N PRO A 51 6.98 13.64 -8.86
CA PRO A 51 6.95 12.62 -9.91
C PRO A 51 7.33 11.24 -9.38
N ILE A 52 6.82 10.21 -10.03
CA ILE A 52 7.23 8.82 -9.81
C ILE A 52 8.45 8.53 -10.69
N GLN A 53 9.56 8.12 -10.05
CA GLN A 53 10.80 7.83 -10.77
C GLN A 53 10.75 6.42 -11.36
N VAL A 54 10.69 6.34 -12.69
CA VAL A 54 10.73 5.07 -13.44
C VAL A 54 11.94 4.98 -14.36
N SER A 55 12.38 6.11 -14.96
CA SER A 55 13.48 6.13 -15.94
C SER A 55 14.85 5.77 -15.37
N THR A 56 15.08 6.10 -14.10
CA THR A 56 16.35 5.82 -13.40
C THR A 56 16.30 4.56 -12.56
N HIS A 57 15.14 3.91 -12.47
CA HIS A 57 15.00 2.64 -11.77
C HIS A 57 15.53 1.50 -12.65
N PRO A 58 16.36 0.58 -12.12
CA PRO A 58 17.01 -0.45 -12.93
C PRO A 58 16.07 -1.57 -13.42
N GLY A 59 14.89 -1.71 -12.81
CA GLY A 59 13.88 -2.74 -13.14
C GLY A 59 12.55 -2.13 -13.57
N SER A 60 11.53 -2.97 -13.76
CA SER A 60 10.19 -2.55 -14.15
C SER A 60 9.35 -2.13 -12.95
N VAL A 61 8.97 -0.86 -12.85
CA VAL A 61 8.13 -0.33 -11.77
C VAL A 61 6.66 -0.53 -12.11
N HIS A 62 5.94 -1.29 -11.29
CA HIS A 62 4.51 -1.52 -11.41
C HIS A 62 3.73 -0.75 -10.35
N HIS A 63 2.52 -0.30 -10.73
CA HIS A 63 1.57 0.29 -9.78
C HIS A 63 0.78 -0.78 -9.03
N GLU A 64 0.53 -0.57 -7.76
CA GLU A 64 -0.36 -1.35 -6.90
C GLU A 64 -1.13 -0.36 -6.01
N ILE A 65 -2.40 -0.05 -6.36
CA ILE A 65 -3.24 0.87 -5.56
C ILE A 65 -3.76 0.17 -4.32
N GLU A 66 -3.72 0.87 -3.19
CA GLU A 66 -4.13 0.33 -1.89
C GLU A 66 -4.87 1.35 -1.03
N CYS A 67 -5.69 0.87 -0.11
CA CYS A 67 -6.10 1.66 1.04
C CYS A 67 -4.96 1.64 2.07
N VAL A 68 -4.62 2.80 2.60
CA VAL A 68 -3.59 2.96 3.64
C VAL A 68 -4.25 3.43 4.92
N ILE A 69 -3.99 2.72 6.01
CA ILE A 69 -4.49 3.05 7.34
C ILE A 69 -3.32 3.62 8.15
N LYS A 70 -3.52 4.78 8.78
CA LYS A 70 -2.59 5.35 9.74
C LYS A 70 -3.02 4.96 11.15
N LEU A 71 -2.07 4.44 11.95
CA LEU A 71 -2.30 4.06 13.33
C LEU A 71 -2.15 5.25 14.28
N GLY A 72 -3.12 5.44 15.16
CA GLY A 72 -3.10 6.40 16.25
C GLY A 72 -2.28 5.94 17.46
N ASN A 73 -2.29 6.75 18.54
CA ASN A 73 -1.52 6.48 19.75
C ASN A 73 -1.93 5.20 20.49
N ASP A 74 -3.17 4.76 20.31
CA ASP A 74 -3.73 3.53 20.89
C ASP A 74 -3.70 2.34 19.90
N LEU A 75 -2.98 2.49 18.78
CA LEU A 75 -2.92 1.57 17.64
C LEU A 75 -4.28 1.37 16.93
N ALA A 76 -5.30 2.14 17.29
CA ALA A 76 -6.55 2.19 16.54
C ALA A 76 -6.35 3.00 15.22
N PRO A 77 -7.24 2.82 14.23
CA PRO A 77 -7.18 3.61 13.01
C PRO A 77 -7.47 5.09 13.31
N GLU A 78 -6.56 5.98 12.90
CA GLU A 78 -6.69 7.44 13.06
C GLU A 78 -7.15 8.10 11.75
N ALA A 79 -6.64 7.61 10.63
CA ALA A 79 -6.93 8.15 9.31
C ALA A 79 -6.69 7.10 8.21
N ILE A 80 -7.32 7.34 7.05
CA ILE A 80 -7.14 6.53 5.84
C ILE A 80 -6.70 7.39 4.66
N ALA A 81 -6.00 6.79 3.72
CA ALA A 81 -5.60 7.44 2.47
C ALA A 81 -5.56 6.42 1.32
N VAL A 82 -5.50 6.92 0.10
CA VAL A 82 -5.04 6.12 -1.03
C VAL A 82 -3.52 6.02 -1.01
N GLY A 83 -2.98 4.85 -1.34
CA GLY A 83 -1.55 4.64 -1.51
C GLY A 83 -1.21 3.90 -2.80
N LEU A 84 0.07 3.96 -3.17
CA LEU A 84 0.65 3.10 -4.19
C LEU A 84 1.82 2.33 -3.56
N ASP A 85 1.72 1.00 -3.57
CA ASP A 85 2.83 0.10 -3.25
C ASP A 85 3.61 -0.20 -4.54
N LEU A 86 4.47 0.77 -4.94
CA LEU A 86 5.27 0.61 -6.15
C LEU A 86 6.22 -0.57 -6.01
N THR A 87 6.25 -1.39 -7.06
CA THR A 87 6.93 -2.69 -7.05
C THR A 87 7.85 -2.79 -8.26
N ASP A 88 9.15 -3.03 -8.03
CA ASP A 88 10.03 -3.56 -9.06
C ASP A 88 9.68 -5.03 -9.29
N ARG A 89 8.86 -5.26 -10.31
CA ARG A 89 8.31 -6.59 -10.59
C ARG A 89 9.36 -7.59 -11.04
N GLU A 90 10.34 -7.13 -11.79
CA GLU A 90 11.43 -7.98 -12.25
C GLU A 90 12.30 -8.45 -11.08
N ALA A 91 12.77 -7.52 -10.24
CA ALA A 91 13.56 -7.85 -9.06
C ALA A 91 12.77 -8.75 -8.09
N GLN A 92 11.47 -8.48 -7.88
CA GLN A 92 10.62 -9.32 -7.04
C GLN A 92 10.49 -10.73 -7.60
N SER A 93 10.28 -10.89 -8.92
CA SER A 93 10.11 -12.19 -9.57
C SER A 93 11.39 -13.02 -9.49
N ASN A 94 12.55 -12.41 -9.76
CA ASN A 94 13.85 -13.07 -9.69
C ASN A 94 14.16 -13.56 -8.25
N LEU A 95 14.02 -12.67 -7.27
CA LEU A 95 14.24 -13.03 -5.86
C LEU A 95 13.29 -14.13 -5.40
N ARG A 96 12.04 -14.08 -5.83
CA ARG A 96 11.04 -15.09 -5.50
C ARG A 96 11.38 -16.46 -6.10
N ALA A 97 11.85 -16.51 -7.34
CA ALA A 97 12.28 -17.75 -8.00
C ALA A 97 13.44 -18.41 -7.25
N GLU A 98 14.33 -17.60 -6.65
CA GLU A 98 15.46 -18.05 -5.84
C GLU A 98 15.09 -18.28 -4.35
N GLN A 99 13.83 -18.08 -3.96
CA GLN A 99 13.33 -18.16 -2.57
C GLN A 99 14.05 -17.19 -1.61
N LEU A 100 14.49 -16.04 -2.13
CA LEU A 100 15.15 -14.97 -1.40
C LEU A 100 14.18 -13.88 -0.94
N PRO A 101 14.54 -13.07 0.08
CA PRO A 101 13.73 -11.93 0.53
C PRO A 101 13.50 -10.89 -0.58
N TRP A 102 12.28 -10.38 -0.70
CA TRP A 102 11.87 -9.47 -1.80
C TRP A 102 12.22 -8.00 -1.57
N SER A 103 12.94 -7.67 -0.53
CA SER A 103 13.19 -6.28 -0.11
C SER A 103 13.66 -5.38 -1.25
N LYS A 104 14.54 -5.86 -2.15
CA LYS A 104 15.01 -5.09 -3.29
C LYS A 104 13.88 -4.74 -4.28
N GLY A 105 12.90 -5.64 -4.44
CA GLY A 105 11.73 -5.41 -5.31
C GLY A 105 10.67 -4.48 -4.70
N LYS A 106 10.71 -4.25 -3.39
CA LYS A 106 9.69 -3.50 -2.65
C LYS A 106 10.22 -2.25 -1.94
N CYS A 107 11.49 -2.23 -1.50
CA CYS A 107 12.04 -1.18 -0.65
C CYS A 107 13.03 -0.31 -1.43
N PHE A 108 12.56 0.52 -2.33
CA PHE A 108 13.35 1.54 -3.02
C PHE A 108 12.77 2.93 -2.73
N ARG A 109 13.56 3.97 -3.01
CA ARG A 109 13.17 5.38 -2.75
C ARG A 109 11.88 5.72 -3.50
N GLY A 110 10.88 6.23 -2.79
CA GLY A 110 9.58 6.62 -3.36
C GLY A 110 8.67 5.43 -3.66
N SER A 111 8.99 4.20 -3.22
CA SER A 111 8.19 3.01 -3.49
C SER A 111 6.89 2.93 -2.68
N GLY A 112 6.69 3.80 -1.70
CA GLY A 112 5.44 3.95 -0.95
C GLY A 112 4.86 5.34 -1.16
N VAL A 113 3.99 5.53 -2.15
CA VAL A 113 3.33 6.82 -2.37
C VAL A 113 2.05 6.87 -1.56
N ILE A 114 1.82 7.96 -0.82
CA ILE A 114 0.63 8.10 0.03
C ILE A 114 -0.02 9.46 -0.22
N GLY A 115 -1.31 9.46 -0.53
CA GLY A 115 -2.14 10.65 -0.72
C GLY A 115 -2.45 11.40 0.57
N GLY A 116 -3.30 12.42 0.46
CA GLY A 116 -3.80 13.14 1.64
C GLY A 116 -4.63 12.23 2.54
N PHE A 117 -4.42 12.32 3.85
CA PHE A 117 -5.19 11.55 4.82
C PHE A 117 -6.57 12.15 5.06
N HIS A 118 -7.56 11.26 5.14
CA HIS A 118 -8.91 11.55 5.61
C HIS A 118 -9.09 10.94 7.00
N THR A 119 -9.59 11.71 7.96
CA THR A 119 -9.84 11.23 9.34
C THR A 119 -10.78 10.03 9.34
N PHE A 120 -10.39 8.97 10.00
CA PHE A 120 -11.19 7.76 10.14
C PHE A 120 -11.04 7.22 11.57
N THR A 121 -12.11 7.26 12.32
CA THR A 121 -12.18 6.80 13.72
C THR A 121 -13.16 5.65 13.89
N GLY A 122 -13.59 5.02 12.81
CA GLY A 122 -14.49 3.88 12.80
C GLY A 122 -13.76 2.55 13.06
N GLN A 123 -14.55 1.50 13.22
CA GLN A 123 -14.01 0.14 13.25
C GLN A 123 -13.52 -0.26 11.84
N LEU A 124 -12.45 -1.01 11.74
CA LEU A 124 -11.83 -1.40 10.46
C LEU A 124 -12.76 -2.23 9.57
N ASP A 125 -13.67 -3.01 10.16
CA ASP A 125 -14.70 -3.75 9.42
C ASP A 125 -15.62 -2.83 8.59
N ASN A 126 -15.81 -1.58 9.03
CA ASN A 126 -16.59 -0.61 8.27
C ASN A 126 -15.97 -0.22 6.93
N LEU A 127 -14.67 -0.45 6.73
CA LEU A 127 -14.02 -0.24 5.44
C LEU A 127 -14.50 -1.25 4.38
N CYS A 128 -14.95 -2.43 4.81
CA CYS A 128 -15.41 -3.52 3.94
C CYS A 128 -16.93 -3.65 3.85
N ASN A 129 -17.70 -2.67 4.31
CA ASN A 129 -19.17 -2.68 4.25
C ASN A 129 -19.77 -2.29 2.90
N GLY A 130 -18.95 -1.95 1.91
CA GLY A 130 -19.36 -1.53 0.57
C GLY A 130 -19.27 -0.02 0.32
N ASP A 131 -18.99 0.78 1.33
CA ASP A 131 -18.98 2.24 1.26
C ASP A 131 -17.68 2.81 0.64
N TYR A 132 -16.60 2.03 0.60
CA TYR A 132 -15.29 2.50 0.16
C TYR A 132 -14.77 1.76 -1.06
N SER A 133 -14.20 2.50 -2.01
CA SER A 133 -13.62 1.92 -3.22
C SER A 133 -12.34 2.60 -3.65
N LEU A 134 -11.48 1.83 -4.31
CA LEU A 134 -10.24 2.26 -4.93
C LEU A 134 -10.43 2.36 -6.44
N LYS A 135 -9.88 3.41 -7.05
CA LYS A 135 -9.80 3.53 -8.51
C LYS A 135 -8.46 4.15 -8.91
N LEU A 136 -7.77 3.49 -9.82
CA LEU A 136 -6.55 3.99 -10.45
C LEU A 136 -6.74 4.07 -11.95
N THR A 137 -6.34 5.22 -12.50
CA THR A 137 -6.23 5.43 -13.95
C THR A 137 -4.80 5.79 -14.32
N VAL A 138 -4.36 5.32 -15.49
CA VAL A 138 -3.10 5.70 -16.13
C VAL A 138 -3.46 6.28 -17.50
N ASN A 139 -3.03 7.50 -17.78
CA ASN A 139 -3.36 8.25 -19.02
C ASN A 139 -4.87 8.33 -19.28
N GLY A 140 -5.67 8.47 -18.19
CA GLY A 140 -7.13 8.50 -18.24
C GLY A 140 -7.81 7.13 -18.38
N GLU A 141 -7.08 6.05 -18.68
CA GLU A 141 -7.61 4.70 -18.78
C GLU A 141 -7.67 4.01 -17.41
N SER A 142 -8.80 3.36 -17.14
CA SER A 142 -8.99 2.62 -15.88
C SER A 142 -8.11 1.35 -15.85
N ARG A 143 -7.29 1.21 -14.81
CA ARG A 143 -6.38 0.07 -14.61
C ARG A 143 -6.81 -0.81 -13.44
N GLN A 144 -7.03 -0.22 -12.27
CA GLN A 144 -7.45 -0.94 -11.09
C GLN A 144 -8.71 -0.30 -10.51
N VAL A 145 -9.75 -1.09 -10.28
CA VAL A 145 -11.00 -0.65 -9.63
C VAL A 145 -11.48 -1.77 -8.71
N ALA A 146 -11.69 -1.46 -7.44
CA ALA A 146 -12.28 -2.41 -6.51
C ALA A 146 -13.01 -1.70 -5.36
N ASN A 147 -14.11 -2.28 -4.93
CA ASN A 147 -14.66 -1.97 -3.61
C ASN A 147 -13.86 -2.72 -2.53
N LEU A 148 -13.62 -2.10 -1.38
CA LEU A 148 -12.88 -2.74 -0.29
C LEU A 148 -13.61 -3.96 0.29
N SER A 149 -14.92 -4.06 0.10
CA SER A 149 -15.70 -5.27 0.45
C SER A 149 -15.31 -6.53 -0.34
N ALA A 150 -14.54 -6.38 -1.43
CA ALA A 150 -14.00 -7.49 -2.21
C ALA A 150 -12.71 -8.09 -1.62
N MET A 151 -12.22 -7.55 -0.52
CA MET A 151 -11.09 -8.14 0.21
C MET A 151 -11.47 -9.49 0.78
N SER A 152 -10.63 -10.50 0.56
CA SER A 152 -10.74 -11.84 1.16
C SER A 152 -10.08 -11.93 2.53
N ILE A 153 -9.15 -11.00 2.82
CA ILE A 153 -8.53 -10.80 4.14
C ILE A 153 -8.78 -9.33 4.50
N THR A 154 -9.67 -9.09 5.45
CA THR A 154 -10.11 -7.74 5.81
C THR A 154 -9.03 -6.95 6.56
N PRO A 155 -9.08 -5.60 6.56
CA PRO A 155 -8.17 -4.79 7.37
C PRO A 155 -8.23 -5.11 8.87
N GLN A 156 -9.38 -5.54 9.40
CA GLN A 156 -9.48 -5.99 10.79
C GLN A 156 -8.65 -7.25 11.03
N GLN A 157 -8.78 -8.27 10.17
CA GLN A 157 -7.98 -9.49 10.27
C GLN A 157 -6.47 -9.22 10.14
N GLN A 158 -6.10 -8.27 9.29
CA GLN A 158 -4.71 -7.82 9.14
C GLN A 158 -4.18 -7.18 10.42
N MET A 159 -4.95 -6.26 11.03
CA MET A 159 -4.58 -5.63 12.29
C MET A 159 -4.51 -6.61 13.44
N ASP A 160 -5.50 -7.50 13.59
CA ASP A 160 -5.50 -8.53 14.63
C ASP A 160 -4.25 -9.41 14.53
N SER A 161 -3.84 -9.76 13.31
CA SER A 161 -2.61 -10.50 13.08
C SER A 161 -1.37 -9.70 13.49
N LEU A 162 -1.24 -8.43 13.07
CA LEU A 162 -0.09 -7.58 13.42
C LEU A 162 0.04 -7.38 14.94
N LEU A 163 -1.06 -7.13 15.63
CA LEU A 163 -1.08 -6.95 17.09
C LEU A 163 -0.54 -8.17 17.86
N ASN A 164 -0.64 -9.36 17.27
CA ASN A 164 -0.20 -10.58 17.93
C ASN A 164 1.33 -10.81 17.91
N TRP A 165 2.05 -10.28 16.92
CA TRP A 165 3.47 -10.59 16.76
C TRP A 165 4.37 -9.43 16.34
N ALA A 166 3.80 -8.39 15.69
CA ALA A 166 4.60 -7.32 15.09
C ALA A 166 4.89 -6.20 16.10
N PRO A 167 6.08 -5.58 16.05
CA PRO A 167 6.43 -4.45 16.89
C PRO A 167 5.85 -3.14 16.31
N ILE A 168 4.53 -3.11 16.04
CA ILE A 168 3.84 -1.94 15.52
C ILE A 168 3.79 -0.82 16.56
N VAL A 169 3.89 0.41 16.08
CA VAL A 169 3.86 1.61 16.92
C VAL A 169 2.90 2.66 16.38
N ALA A 170 2.52 3.60 17.22
CA ALA A 170 1.74 4.76 16.81
C ALA A 170 2.44 5.51 15.66
N GLY A 171 1.67 5.87 14.65
CA GLY A 171 2.17 6.52 13.43
C GLY A 171 2.56 5.56 12.32
N ASP A 172 2.66 4.25 12.56
CA ASP A 172 2.84 3.26 11.50
C ASP A 172 1.68 3.28 10.51
N TYR A 173 1.96 2.78 9.31
CA TYR A 173 0.97 2.65 8.24
C TYR A 173 0.74 1.18 7.91
N LEU A 174 -0.54 0.81 7.73
CA LEU A 174 -0.93 -0.46 7.15
C LEU A 174 -1.38 -0.22 5.71
N PHE A 175 -0.64 -0.76 4.75
CA PHE A 175 -1.03 -0.93 3.36
C PHE A 175 -1.81 -2.23 3.25
N THR A 176 -3.07 -2.13 2.85
CA THR A 176 -4.03 -3.24 3.01
C THR A 176 -4.03 -4.24 1.87
N GLY A 177 -3.18 -4.05 0.87
CA GLY A 177 -3.08 -4.89 -0.33
C GLY A 177 -3.86 -4.35 -1.51
N THR A 178 -3.44 -4.75 -2.70
CA THR A 178 -3.91 -4.23 -3.99
C THR A 178 -4.89 -5.17 -4.68
N PRO A 179 -5.91 -4.64 -5.41
CA PRO A 179 -6.77 -5.44 -6.30
C PRO A 179 -6.05 -5.80 -7.61
N SER A 180 -6.69 -6.64 -8.43
CA SER A 180 -6.23 -7.00 -9.79
C SER A 180 -6.07 -5.80 -10.73
N GLY A 181 -5.31 -5.96 -11.82
CA GLY A 181 -5.06 -4.95 -12.84
C GLY A 181 -3.72 -4.23 -12.66
N VAL A 182 -2.77 -4.84 -11.95
CA VAL A 182 -1.40 -4.30 -11.80
C VAL A 182 -0.68 -4.29 -13.14
N ALA A 183 0.06 -3.21 -13.43
CA ALA A 183 0.81 -3.06 -14.68
C ALA A 183 2.04 -2.18 -14.50
N GLU A 184 2.95 -2.29 -15.45
CA GLU A 184 4.15 -1.47 -15.53
C GLU A 184 3.81 -0.01 -15.83
N LEU A 185 4.58 0.90 -15.23
CA LEU A 185 4.55 2.34 -15.47
C LEU A 185 5.67 2.73 -16.43
N GLN A 186 5.36 3.61 -17.38
CA GLN A 186 6.29 4.13 -18.37
C GLN A 186 6.57 5.61 -18.14
N VAL A 187 7.71 6.09 -18.61
CA VAL A 187 8.02 7.54 -18.61
C VAL A 187 6.93 8.29 -19.37
N GLY A 188 6.43 9.36 -18.77
CA GLY A 188 5.34 10.18 -19.31
C GLY A 188 3.94 9.73 -18.89
N ASP A 189 3.78 8.59 -18.22
CA ASP A 189 2.48 8.16 -17.71
C ASP A 189 1.92 9.15 -16.68
N GLU A 190 0.65 9.50 -16.83
CA GLU A 190 -0.11 10.31 -15.89
C GLU A 190 -0.95 9.40 -14.99
N ILE A 191 -0.66 9.45 -13.70
CA ILE A 191 -1.32 8.64 -12.67
C ILE A 191 -2.39 9.46 -11.96
N ASN A 192 -3.57 8.87 -11.84
CA ASN A 192 -4.59 9.36 -10.91
C ASN A 192 -5.16 8.19 -10.12
N ALA A 193 -4.84 8.15 -8.83
CA ALA A 193 -5.33 7.14 -7.89
C ALA A 193 -6.19 7.80 -6.83
N VAL A 194 -7.37 7.25 -6.56
CA VAL A 194 -8.34 7.80 -5.61
C VAL A 194 -8.90 6.74 -4.67
N LEU A 195 -9.13 7.15 -3.42
CA LEU A 195 -10.00 6.48 -2.46
C LEU A 195 -11.32 7.24 -2.43
N ILE A 196 -12.41 6.55 -2.71
CA ILE A 196 -13.77 7.08 -2.79
C ILE A 196 -14.53 6.63 -1.53
N GLY A 197 -15.18 7.56 -0.86
CA GLY A 197 -15.96 7.32 0.34
C GLY A 197 -17.43 6.98 0.06
N LYS A 198 -18.17 6.83 1.15
CA LYS A 198 -19.56 6.38 1.19
C LYS A 198 -20.54 7.17 0.30
N ASP A 199 -20.34 8.48 0.20
CA ASP A 199 -21.18 9.39 -0.59
C ASP A 199 -20.74 9.50 -2.04
N GLY A 200 -19.76 8.70 -2.45
CA GLY A 200 -19.15 8.77 -3.79
C GLY A 200 -18.11 9.89 -3.93
N SER A 201 -17.83 10.66 -2.90
CA SER A 201 -16.80 11.70 -2.94
C SER A 201 -15.39 11.10 -2.90
N VAL A 202 -14.44 11.78 -3.55
CA VAL A 202 -13.02 11.48 -3.43
C VAL A 202 -12.53 12.00 -2.08
N ILE A 203 -12.13 11.10 -1.18
CA ILE A 203 -11.64 11.43 0.17
C ILE A 203 -10.13 11.41 0.29
N SER A 204 -9.44 10.79 -0.67
CA SER A 204 -7.98 10.82 -0.78
C SER A 204 -7.57 10.64 -2.23
N GLN A 205 -6.50 11.32 -2.66
CA GLN A 205 -6.06 11.31 -4.06
C GLN A 205 -4.54 11.39 -4.16
N ILE A 206 -3.99 10.71 -5.18
CA ILE A 206 -2.64 10.87 -5.70
C ILE A 206 -2.75 11.24 -7.17
N THR A 207 -2.08 12.34 -7.57
CA THR A 207 -1.82 12.67 -8.96
C THR A 207 -0.32 12.79 -9.15
N ALA A 208 0.25 12.10 -10.13
CA ALA A 208 1.67 12.11 -10.41
C ALA A 208 1.94 11.87 -11.90
N VAL A 209 3.12 12.31 -12.35
CA VAL A 209 3.65 11.97 -13.67
C VAL A 209 4.88 11.08 -13.47
N CYS A 210 5.02 10.06 -14.29
CA CYS A 210 6.20 9.19 -14.30
C CYS A 210 7.35 9.86 -15.10
N VAL A 211 8.56 9.88 -14.53
CA VAL A 211 9.76 10.51 -15.13
C VAL A 211 10.95 9.56 -15.16
#